data_8375b8c884cebdad0a822efe4e1ef7ba
#
_entry.id   8375b8c884cebdad0a822efe4e1ef7ba
#
_cell.length_a   1.000
_cell.length_b   1.000
_cell.length_c   1.000
_cell.angle_alpha   90.00
_cell.angle_beta   90.00
_cell.angle_gamma   90.00
#
_symmetry.space_group_name_H-M   'P 1'
#
loop_
_entity.id
_entity.type
_entity.pdbx_description
1 polymer ?
#
loop_
_entity_poly.entity_id
_entity_poly.type
_entity_poly.pdbx_seq_one_letter_code
_entity_poly.pdbx_strand_id
1 'polypeptide(L)'
;MEQNNIAMSIEEVITKVNDGKIISDISIQREIVYDANKQALVIDSIVNDIPLPAFYFWENENGVYEVLDGKQRIEAIKNFKQNDIQYNNKNWKEYGSEEPRLQEKVNNTLLNIIVCRGDEEHKRNIFYRINTLGVPLSDFEIVNGLYNGVFINTLKQVCNDDKSLRKVFKESNKASRGAKEYWVLSKIVGKKDLSKILDYVKENKDSVTKLEDDYNSKLSPIIDIMVTILNNPADDRDIWFEIFSKALKKNKQCKSILKSKRTELNDFIVYYSKVLKKAGFIIKKDYYENIVNCYLQNINLDKNRLFSDNIKRELFDESQKELMGNKEAVKCNNCREYFYYEDLQVDHIYPWSKGGTTTKDNAQLLCARCNISKSNK
;
A
#
# COMPACT_ATOMS: atom_id res chain seq x y z
N MET A 1 -2.38 18.94 30.09
CA MET A 1 -2.57 17.48 30.04
C MET A 1 -2.41 16.93 31.45
N GLU A 2 -3.41 16.21 31.96
CA GLU A 2 -3.36 15.52 33.23
C GLU A 2 -3.38 14.00 32.98
N GLN A 3 -2.71 13.25 33.85
CA GLN A 3 -2.65 11.79 33.76
C GLN A 3 -2.86 11.20 35.15
N ASN A 4 -3.70 10.18 35.22
CA ASN A 4 -4.00 9.45 36.49
C ASN A 4 -3.97 7.95 36.22
N ASN A 5 -3.41 7.20 37.17
CA ASN A 5 -3.44 5.74 37.14
C ASN A 5 -4.55 5.25 38.06
N ILE A 6 -5.45 4.46 37.54
CA ILE A 6 -6.55 3.86 38.31
C ILE A 6 -6.58 2.34 38.06
N ALA A 7 -7.16 1.61 39.01
CA ALA A 7 -7.45 0.21 38.81
C ALA A 7 -8.98 0.00 38.89
N MET A 8 -9.52 -0.70 37.89
CA MET A 8 -10.92 -1.11 37.86
C MET A 8 -11.02 -2.62 37.70
N SER A 9 -11.95 -3.26 38.36
CA SER A 9 -12.21 -4.68 38.13
C SER A 9 -12.79 -4.88 36.69
N ILE A 10 -12.59 -6.07 36.14
CA ILE A 10 -13.19 -6.45 34.87
C ILE A 10 -14.71 -6.27 34.93
N GLU A 11 -15.34 -6.66 36.03
CA GLU A 11 -16.79 -6.46 36.21
C GLU A 11 -17.19 -4.99 36.11
N GLU A 12 -16.45 -4.11 36.78
CA GLU A 12 -16.69 -2.66 36.74
C GLU A 12 -16.51 -2.08 35.30
N VAL A 13 -15.44 -2.49 34.59
CA VAL A 13 -15.17 -2.04 33.24
C VAL A 13 -16.29 -2.47 32.30
N ILE A 14 -16.70 -3.74 32.33
CA ILE A 14 -17.76 -4.24 31.44
C ILE A 14 -19.12 -3.62 31.77
N THR A 15 -19.43 -3.42 33.04
CA THR A 15 -20.63 -2.70 33.47
C THR A 15 -20.63 -1.27 32.91
N LYS A 16 -19.53 -0.53 33.06
CA LYS A 16 -19.40 0.84 32.53
C LYS A 16 -19.46 0.89 30.99
N VAL A 17 -18.97 -0.13 30.29
CA VAL A 17 -19.11 -0.26 28.83
C VAL A 17 -20.59 -0.43 28.45
N ASN A 18 -21.29 -1.32 29.13
CA ASN A 18 -22.73 -1.56 28.88
C ASN A 18 -23.59 -0.33 29.19
N ASP A 19 -23.22 0.45 30.21
CA ASP A 19 -23.89 1.70 30.62
C ASP A 19 -23.51 2.92 29.73
N GLY A 20 -22.62 2.75 28.75
CA GLY A 20 -22.12 3.85 27.91
C GLY A 20 -21.21 4.85 28.64
N LYS A 21 -20.72 4.51 29.82
CA LYS A 21 -19.74 5.31 30.60
C LYS A 21 -18.29 5.05 30.17
N ILE A 22 -18.05 3.93 29.49
CA ILE A 22 -16.82 3.64 28.77
C ILE A 22 -17.21 3.37 27.32
N ILE A 23 -16.73 4.20 26.39
CA ILE A 23 -16.95 4.06 24.96
C ILE A 23 -15.73 3.37 24.36
N SER A 24 -15.90 2.12 23.95
CA SER A 24 -14.85 1.35 23.26
C SER A 24 -14.91 1.54 21.74
N ASP A 25 -16.03 2.00 21.20
CA ASP A 25 -16.24 2.22 19.77
C ASP A 25 -16.20 3.70 19.42
N ILE A 26 -15.09 4.34 19.79
CA ILE A 26 -14.79 5.66 19.24
C ILE A 26 -14.35 5.51 17.79
N SER A 27 -14.78 6.45 16.98
CA SER A 27 -14.53 6.56 15.54
C SER A 27 -13.03 6.48 15.14
N ILE A 28 -12.15 6.54 16.10
CA ILE A 28 -10.68 6.54 16.00
C ILE A 28 -10.10 5.11 15.94
N GLN A 29 -10.85 4.07 16.33
CA GLN A 29 -10.26 2.74 16.55
C GLN A 29 -10.55 1.73 15.43
N ARG A 30 -9.72 0.67 15.41
CA ARG A 30 -9.84 -0.46 14.47
C ARG A 30 -11.17 -1.20 14.67
N GLU A 31 -11.68 -1.78 13.60
CA GLU A 31 -12.58 -2.93 13.70
C GLU A 31 -11.90 -4.04 14.52
N ILE A 32 -12.70 -4.95 15.12
CA ILE A 32 -12.16 -6.07 15.90
C ILE A 32 -11.28 -6.92 14.97
N VAL A 33 -9.97 -6.97 15.28
CA VAL A 33 -8.95 -7.68 14.49
C VAL A 33 -8.53 -8.99 15.14
N TYR A 34 -8.78 -9.15 16.47
CA TYR A 34 -8.43 -10.38 17.16
C TYR A 34 -9.32 -11.53 16.69
N ASP A 35 -8.69 -12.56 16.13
CA ASP A 35 -9.36 -13.83 15.88
C ASP A 35 -9.68 -14.54 17.22
N ALA A 36 -10.46 -15.61 17.16
CA ALA A 36 -10.88 -16.35 18.35
C ALA A 36 -9.68 -16.83 19.23
N ASN A 37 -8.56 -17.19 18.59
CA ASN A 37 -7.38 -17.63 19.31
C ASN A 37 -6.73 -16.51 20.11
N LYS A 38 -6.60 -15.31 19.52
CA LYS A 38 -6.06 -14.14 20.19
C LYS A 38 -6.98 -13.66 21.31
N GLN A 39 -8.29 -13.72 21.10
CA GLN A 39 -9.25 -13.40 22.15
C GLN A 39 -9.14 -14.39 23.32
N ALA A 40 -9.01 -15.69 23.04
CA ALA A 40 -8.80 -16.72 24.06
C ALA A 40 -7.50 -16.51 24.85
N LEU A 41 -6.41 -16.02 24.22
CA LEU A 41 -5.16 -15.67 24.91
C LEU A 41 -5.31 -14.52 25.91
N VAL A 42 -6.23 -13.59 25.68
CA VAL A 42 -6.55 -12.53 26.67
C VAL A 42 -7.16 -13.17 27.92
N ILE A 43 -8.11 -14.09 27.72
CA ILE A 43 -8.76 -14.81 28.84
C ILE A 43 -7.74 -15.70 29.56
N ASP A 44 -6.90 -16.40 28.81
CA ASP A 44 -5.81 -17.22 29.36
C ASP A 44 -4.89 -16.39 30.27
N SER A 45 -4.52 -15.19 29.82
CA SER A 45 -3.69 -14.29 30.62
C SER A 45 -4.35 -13.90 31.94
N ILE A 46 -5.65 -13.60 31.92
CA ILE A 46 -6.41 -13.27 33.15
C ILE A 46 -6.49 -14.46 34.07
N VAL A 47 -6.79 -15.63 33.54
CA VAL A 47 -6.95 -16.85 34.34
C VAL A 47 -5.62 -17.28 35.00
N ASN A 48 -4.51 -17.10 34.33
CA ASN A 48 -3.17 -17.49 34.77
C ASN A 48 -2.38 -16.34 35.44
N ASP A 49 -3.04 -15.23 35.79
CA ASP A 49 -2.42 -14.06 36.44
C ASP A 49 -1.25 -13.46 35.63
N ILE A 50 -1.26 -13.63 34.31
CA ILE A 50 -0.30 -12.99 33.42
C ILE A 50 -0.73 -11.53 33.21
N PRO A 51 0.12 -10.53 33.56
CA PRO A 51 -0.25 -9.13 33.45
C PRO A 51 -0.64 -8.73 32.02
N LEU A 52 -1.81 -8.14 31.87
CA LEU A 52 -2.17 -7.47 30.59
C LEU A 52 -1.48 -6.11 30.53
N PRO A 53 -1.08 -5.66 29.31
CA PRO A 53 -0.59 -4.29 29.13
C PRO A 53 -1.61 -3.28 29.62
N ALA A 54 -1.15 -2.11 30.11
CA ALA A 54 -2.02 -1.04 30.57
C ALA A 54 -3.04 -0.65 29.50
N PHE A 55 -4.22 -0.25 29.97
CA PHE A 55 -5.27 0.32 29.13
C PHE A 55 -5.13 1.85 29.16
N TYR A 56 -5.40 2.53 28.05
CA TYR A 56 -5.36 3.98 27.99
C TYR A 56 -6.75 4.51 27.68
N PHE A 57 -7.27 5.35 28.59
CA PHE A 57 -8.58 5.97 28.47
C PHE A 57 -8.42 7.49 28.39
N TRP A 58 -9.29 8.11 27.64
CA TRP A 58 -9.47 9.55 27.62
C TRP A 58 -10.75 9.89 28.36
N GLU A 59 -10.68 10.75 29.34
CA GLU A 59 -11.86 11.27 30.02
C GLU A 59 -12.27 12.58 29.36
N ASN A 60 -13.48 12.59 28.79
CA ASN A 60 -14.05 13.78 28.17
C ASN A 60 -14.71 14.71 29.21
N GLU A 61 -15.16 15.88 28.76
CA GLU A 61 -15.77 16.91 29.61
C GLU A 61 -17.03 16.44 30.36
N ASN A 62 -17.68 15.40 29.89
CA ASN A 62 -18.86 14.79 30.50
C ASN A 62 -18.52 13.66 31.48
N GLY A 63 -17.25 13.42 31.76
CA GLY A 63 -16.79 12.33 32.63
C GLY A 63 -16.94 10.93 32.03
N VAL A 64 -17.13 10.83 30.71
CA VAL A 64 -17.18 9.57 29.98
C VAL A 64 -15.78 9.20 29.53
N TYR A 65 -15.41 7.93 29.69
CA TYR A 65 -14.14 7.40 29.27
C TYR A 65 -14.20 6.90 27.82
N GLU A 66 -13.28 7.36 27.01
CA GLU A 66 -13.06 6.89 25.65
C GLU A 66 -11.79 6.04 25.60
N VAL A 67 -11.88 4.81 25.11
CA VAL A 67 -10.74 3.89 25.08
C VAL A 67 -9.76 4.30 23.99
N LEU A 68 -8.55 4.74 24.33
CA LEU A 68 -7.48 5.06 23.38
C LEU A 68 -6.66 3.82 22.98
N ASP A 69 -6.37 2.93 23.97
CA ASP A 69 -5.78 1.61 23.72
C ASP A 69 -6.38 0.58 24.66
N GLY A 70 -6.47 -0.67 24.17
CA GLY A 70 -7.05 -1.80 24.90
C GLY A 70 -8.42 -2.25 24.37
N LYS A 71 -8.98 -1.62 23.31
CA LYS A 71 -10.27 -1.99 22.74
C LYS A 71 -10.37 -3.49 22.47
N GLN A 72 -9.38 -4.08 21.75
CA GLN A 72 -9.38 -5.50 21.40
C GLN A 72 -9.42 -6.42 22.63
N ARG A 73 -8.78 -6.02 23.72
CA ARG A 73 -8.77 -6.75 24.98
C ARG A 73 -10.11 -6.62 25.71
N ILE A 74 -10.71 -5.44 25.73
CA ILE A 74 -12.05 -5.22 26.29
C ILE A 74 -13.09 -6.04 25.53
N GLU A 75 -13.05 -6.01 24.20
CA GLU A 75 -13.97 -6.79 23.38
C GLU A 75 -13.78 -8.30 23.55
N ALA A 76 -12.54 -8.79 23.69
CA ALA A 76 -12.29 -10.21 24.00
C ALA A 76 -12.95 -10.62 25.34
N ILE A 77 -12.80 -9.80 26.38
CA ILE A 77 -13.42 -10.03 27.69
C ILE A 77 -14.95 -10.00 27.58
N LYS A 78 -15.50 -9.01 26.87
CA LYS A 78 -16.93 -8.86 26.63
C LYS A 78 -17.50 -10.07 25.88
N ASN A 79 -16.89 -10.47 24.77
CA ASN A 79 -17.32 -11.60 23.97
C ASN A 79 -17.29 -12.91 24.77
N PHE A 80 -16.30 -13.10 25.65
CA PHE A 80 -16.25 -14.23 26.55
C PHE A 80 -17.42 -14.22 27.54
N LYS A 81 -17.69 -13.09 28.21
CA LYS A 81 -18.82 -12.94 29.14
C LYS A 81 -20.20 -13.07 28.46
N GLN A 82 -20.28 -12.79 27.15
CA GLN A 82 -21.48 -12.95 26.33
C GLN A 82 -21.63 -14.36 25.72
N ASN A 83 -20.70 -15.27 25.95
CA ASN A 83 -20.61 -16.63 25.40
C ASN A 83 -20.30 -16.70 23.90
N ASP A 84 -19.78 -15.62 23.31
CA ASP A 84 -19.44 -15.56 21.88
C ASP A 84 -18.11 -16.24 21.57
N ILE A 85 -17.24 -16.40 22.57
CA ILE A 85 -15.98 -17.16 22.47
C ILE A 85 -15.84 -18.15 23.63
N GLN A 86 -14.99 -19.14 23.42
CA GLN A 86 -14.66 -20.17 24.41
C GLN A 86 -13.20 -20.05 24.87
N TYR A 87 -12.95 -20.44 26.10
CA TYR A 87 -11.63 -20.68 26.67
C TYR A 87 -11.58 -22.14 27.19
N ASN A 88 -10.59 -22.93 26.80
CA ASN A 88 -10.47 -24.35 27.11
C ASN A 88 -11.75 -25.15 26.81
N ASN A 89 -12.37 -24.89 25.64
CA ASN A 89 -13.61 -25.52 25.19
C ASN A 89 -14.85 -25.28 26.08
N LYS A 90 -14.80 -24.27 26.95
CA LYS A 90 -15.92 -23.86 27.82
C LYS A 90 -16.25 -22.38 27.57
N ASN A 91 -17.54 -22.06 27.58
CA ASN A 91 -18.03 -20.68 27.55
C ASN A 91 -18.22 -20.12 28.97
N TRP A 92 -18.54 -18.84 29.07
CA TRP A 92 -18.70 -18.15 30.34
C TRP A 92 -19.76 -18.78 31.27
N LYS A 93 -20.89 -19.23 30.71
CA LYS A 93 -21.99 -19.83 31.41
C LYS A 93 -21.59 -21.20 32.01
N GLU A 94 -20.82 -21.98 31.26
CA GLU A 94 -20.32 -23.28 31.66
C GLU A 94 -19.32 -23.10 32.82
N TYR A 95 -18.43 -22.11 32.78
CA TYR A 95 -17.59 -21.78 33.93
C TYR A 95 -18.40 -21.39 35.17
N GLY A 96 -19.50 -20.65 35.01
CA GLY A 96 -20.36 -20.29 36.15
C GLY A 96 -20.99 -21.51 36.87
N SER A 97 -21.30 -22.56 36.11
CA SER A 97 -21.89 -23.79 36.70
C SER A 97 -20.86 -24.79 37.21
N GLU A 98 -19.70 -24.91 36.54
CA GLU A 98 -18.69 -25.93 36.85
C GLU A 98 -17.52 -25.41 37.69
N GLU A 99 -17.12 -24.15 37.47
CA GLU A 99 -15.95 -23.52 38.07
C GLU A 99 -16.24 -22.08 38.53
N PRO A 100 -17.19 -21.85 39.47
CA PRO A 100 -17.62 -20.51 39.84
C PRO A 100 -16.50 -19.65 40.43
N ARG A 101 -15.49 -20.24 41.06
CA ARG A 101 -14.31 -19.53 41.59
C ARG A 101 -13.47 -18.89 40.45
N LEU A 102 -13.40 -19.53 39.29
CA LEU A 102 -12.69 -18.97 38.13
C LEU A 102 -13.47 -17.78 37.59
N GLN A 103 -14.78 -17.88 37.51
CA GLN A 103 -15.64 -16.79 37.09
C GLN A 103 -15.50 -15.57 38.01
N GLU A 104 -15.49 -15.82 39.34
CA GLU A 104 -15.25 -14.78 40.35
C GLU A 104 -13.85 -14.16 40.21
N LYS A 105 -12.82 -14.98 39.99
CA LYS A 105 -11.46 -14.52 39.72
C LYS A 105 -11.42 -13.57 38.51
N VAL A 106 -12.00 -13.96 37.37
CA VAL A 106 -12.05 -13.12 36.18
C VAL A 106 -12.77 -11.79 36.45
N ASN A 107 -13.90 -11.82 37.13
CA ASN A 107 -14.66 -10.61 37.45
C ASN A 107 -13.87 -9.64 38.34
N ASN A 108 -13.15 -10.16 39.31
CA ASN A 108 -12.42 -9.36 40.32
C ASN A 108 -11.01 -8.95 39.84
N THR A 109 -10.51 -9.51 38.75
CA THR A 109 -9.19 -9.13 38.20
C THR A 109 -9.15 -7.63 37.92
N LEU A 110 -8.14 -6.95 38.48
CA LEU A 110 -7.96 -5.51 38.30
C LEU A 110 -7.19 -5.22 36.99
N LEU A 111 -7.75 -4.34 36.21
CA LEU A 111 -7.12 -3.80 34.99
C LEU A 111 -6.39 -2.50 35.37
N ASN A 112 -5.15 -2.37 34.94
CA ASN A 112 -4.38 -1.14 35.11
C ASN A 112 -4.77 -0.15 33.99
N ILE A 113 -5.37 0.97 34.36
CA ILE A 113 -5.92 1.96 33.44
C ILE A 113 -5.24 3.30 33.67
N ILE A 114 -4.67 3.84 32.60
CA ILE A 114 -4.10 5.18 32.56
C ILE A 114 -5.15 6.11 31.97
N VAL A 115 -5.70 6.97 32.80
CA VAL A 115 -6.69 7.98 32.38
C VAL A 115 -5.95 9.28 32.04
N CYS A 116 -6.21 9.79 30.84
CA CYS A 116 -5.66 11.05 30.35
C CYS A 116 -6.77 12.09 30.17
N ARG A 117 -6.46 13.36 30.45
CA ARG A 117 -7.34 14.53 30.26
C ARG A 117 -6.59 15.66 29.57
N GLY A 118 -7.29 16.51 28.84
CA GLY A 118 -6.73 17.68 28.16
C GLY A 118 -7.61 18.13 26.99
N ASP A 119 -7.02 18.80 26.02
CA ASP A 119 -7.70 19.16 24.77
C ASP A 119 -7.60 18.06 23.70
N GLU A 120 -8.34 18.24 22.62
CA GLU A 120 -8.37 17.30 21.48
C GLU A 120 -6.99 17.12 20.80
N GLU A 121 -6.10 18.09 20.88
CA GLU A 121 -4.75 17.95 20.32
C GLU A 121 -3.90 17.01 21.19
N HIS A 122 -3.99 17.13 22.51
CA HIS A 122 -3.37 16.20 23.45
C HIS A 122 -3.88 14.77 23.25
N LYS A 123 -5.21 14.60 23.11
CA LYS A 123 -5.83 13.29 22.85
C LYS A 123 -5.25 12.63 21.59
N ARG A 124 -5.17 13.37 20.49
CA ARG A 124 -4.62 12.90 19.23
C ARG A 124 -3.14 12.51 19.36
N ASN A 125 -2.35 13.33 20.03
CA ASN A 125 -0.93 13.06 20.24
C ASN A 125 -0.69 11.80 21.06
N ILE A 126 -1.47 11.58 22.13
CA ILE A 126 -1.40 10.38 22.96
C ILE A 126 -1.79 9.15 22.13
N PHE A 127 -2.93 9.21 21.44
CA PHE A 127 -3.39 8.12 20.58
C PHE A 127 -2.33 7.73 19.54
N TYR A 128 -1.75 8.70 18.85
CA TYR A 128 -0.68 8.48 17.89
C TYR A 128 0.52 7.77 18.52
N ARG A 129 1.04 8.30 19.64
CA ARG A 129 2.24 7.76 20.29
C ARG A 129 2.05 6.35 20.83
N ILE A 130 0.94 6.08 21.51
CA ILE A 130 0.63 4.74 22.07
C ILE A 130 0.58 3.70 20.95
N ASN A 131 -0.10 4.02 19.87
CA ASN A 131 -0.25 3.10 18.74
C ASN A 131 1.01 2.96 17.87
N THR A 132 1.90 3.96 17.87
CA THR A 132 3.17 3.89 17.13
C THR A 132 4.21 3.04 17.88
N LEU A 133 4.15 3.00 19.19
CA LEU A 133 5.10 2.24 20.03
C LEU A 133 4.70 0.76 20.21
N GLY A 134 3.46 0.40 19.87
CA GLY A 134 2.94 -0.97 19.93
C GLY A 134 2.93 -1.70 18.59
N VAL A 135 1.85 -2.46 18.31
CA VAL A 135 1.62 -3.01 16.95
C VAL A 135 1.26 -1.87 16.01
N PRO A 136 2.09 -1.56 15.01
CA PRO A 136 1.91 -0.37 14.22
C PRO A 136 0.53 -0.31 13.55
N LEU A 137 -0.15 0.83 13.69
CA LEU A 137 -1.29 1.17 12.86
C LEU A 137 -0.82 1.32 11.41
N SER A 138 -1.68 0.96 10.45
CA SER A 138 -1.44 1.39 9.07
C SER A 138 -1.53 2.91 8.98
N ASP A 139 -0.87 3.48 7.98
CA ASP A 139 -0.89 4.94 7.79
C ASP A 139 -2.32 5.49 7.70
N PHE A 140 -3.25 4.75 7.09
CA PHE A 140 -4.65 5.18 7.03
C PHE A 140 -5.37 5.06 8.38
N GLU A 141 -5.09 4.04 9.17
CA GLU A 141 -5.65 3.93 10.53
C GLU A 141 -5.21 5.11 11.40
N ILE A 142 -3.97 5.60 11.22
CA ILE A 142 -3.47 6.82 11.87
C ILE A 142 -4.26 8.04 11.39
N VAL A 143 -4.39 8.23 10.07
CA VAL A 143 -5.14 9.36 9.48
C VAL A 143 -6.59 9.35 9.97
N ASN A 144 -7.26 8.21 9.89
CA ASN A 144 -8.64 8.03 10.33
C ASN A 144 -8.80 8.28 11.83
N GLY A 145 -7.81 7.82 12.62
CA GLY A 145 -7.82 8.00 14.06
C GLY A 145 -7.65 9.45 14.51
N LEU A 146 -6.81 10.21 13.82
CA LEU A 146 -6.53 11.59 14.17
C LEU A 146 -7.59 12.58 13.65
N TYR A 147 -8.22 12.29 12.51
CA TYR A 147 -9.09 13.24 11.80
C TYR A 147 -10.40 12.63 11.33
N ASN A 148 -10.96 11.66 12.09
CA ASN A 148 -12.26 11.13 11.73
C ASN A 148 -13.32 12.23 11.74
N GLY A 149 -14.12 12.26 10.67
CA GLY A 149 -15.13 13.28 10.47
C GLY A 149 -15.69 13.25 9.05
N VAL A 150 -16.32 14.33 8.65
CA VAL A 150 -17.00 14.43 7.36
C VAL A 150 -16.07 14.14 6.19
N PHE A 151 -14.86 14.72 6.20
CA PHE A 151 -13.87 14.51 5.16
C PHE A 151 -13.48 13.04 4.98
N ILE A 152 -13.15 12.35 6.08
CA ILE A 152 -12.73 10.94 6.04
C ILE A 152 -13.91 10.03 5.67
N ASN A 153 -15.11 10.33 6.11
CA ASN A 153 -16.31 9.57 5.74
C ASN A 153 -16.61 9.71 4.25
N THR A 154 -16.48 10.92 3.69
CA THR A 154 -16.60 11.16 2.25
C THR A 154 -15.52 10.41 1.47
N LEU A 155 -14.28 10.40 1.94
CA LEU A 155 -13.19 9.64 1.33
C LEU A 155 -13.52 8.14 1.26
N LYS A 156 -13.99 7.56 2.35
CA LYS A 156 -14.43 6.15 2.40
C LYS A 156 -15.56 5.89 1.42
N GLN A 157 -16.55 6.79 1.35
CA GLN A 157 -17.67 6.70 0.42
C GLN A 157 -17.19 6.75 -1.04
N VAL A 158 -16.39 7.75 -1.43
CA VAL A 158 -15.80 7.87 -2.77
C VAL A 158 -15.02 6.61 -3.14
N CYS A 159 -14.20 6.10 -2.22
CA CYS A 159 -13.43 4.88 -2.43
C CYS A 159 -14.31 3.64 -2.62
N ASN A 160 -15.46 3.57 -1.97
CA ASN A 160 -16.37 2.44 -2.06
C ASN A 160 -17.30 2.52 -3.28
N ASP A 161 -17.70 3.72 -3.69
CA ASP A 161 -18.69 3.91 -4.77
C ASP A 161 -18.02 3.88 -6.15
N ASP A 162 -16.75 4.30 -6.26
CA ASP A 162 -16.04 4.32 -7.54
C ASP A 162 -15.68 2.90 -8.03
N LYS A 163 -16.46 2.43 -9.02
CA LYS A 163 -16.26 1.12 -9.66
C LYS A 163 -14.92 1.03 -10.41
N SER A 164 -14.40 2.15 -10.92
CA SER A 164 -13.12 2.20 -11.63
C SER A 164 -11.96 2.06 -10.65
N LEU A 165 -12.04 2.75 -9.52
CA LEU A 165 -11.04 2.62 -8.46
C LEU A 165 -10.98 1.17 -7.90
N ARG A 166 -12.13 0.49 -7.76
CA ARG A 166 -12.16 -0.94 -7.36
C ARG A 166 -11.40 -1.84 -8.32
N LYS A 167 -11.40 -1.57 -9.62
CA LYS A 167 -10.61 -2.33 -10.62
C LYS A 167 -9.11 -2.08 -10.50
N VAL A 168 -8.70 -0.90 -10.05
CA VAL A 168 -7.29 -0.55 -9.77
C VAL A 168 -6.78 -1.22 -8.49
N PHE A 169 -7.69 -1.57 -7.59
CA PHE A 169 -7.40 -2.39 -6.42
C PHE A 169 -8.07 -3.76 -6.63
N LYS A 170 -7.30 -4.83 -6.85
CA LYS A 170 -7.87 -6.17 -6.84
C LYS A 170 -8.62 -6.33 -5.51
N GLU A 171 -9.94 -6.52 -5.56
CA GLU A 171 -10.74 -6.85 -4.38
C GLU A 171 -10.21 -8.16 -3.80
N SER A 172 -9.27 -8.09 -2.87
CA SER A 172 -8.94 -9.21 -2.02
C SER A 172 -9.86 -9.13 -0.81
N ASN A 173 -10.54 -10.23 -0.47
CA ASN A 173 -11.38 -10.37 0.73
C ASN A 173 -10.62 -10.17 2.06
N LYS A 174 -9.35 -9.83 2.01
CA LYS A 174 -8.56 -9.42 3.18
C LYS A 174 -8.65 -7.91 3.30
N ALA A 175 -9.27 -7.46 4.36
CA ALA A 175 -9.38 -6.06 4.74
C ALA A 175 -8.04 -5.35 4.51
N SER A 176 -8.02 -4.42 3.59
CA SER A 176 -6.80 -3.71 3.17
C SER A 176 -6.32 -2.68 4.20
N ARG A 177 -6.92 -2.66 5.40
CA ARG A 177 -6.64 -1.69 6.48
C ARG A 177 -6.54 -0.24 5.97
N GLY A 178 -7.44 0.13 5.04
CA GLY A 178 -7.50 1.46 4.45
C GLY A 178 -6.41 1.77 3.42
N ALA A 179 -5.78 0.75 2.84
CA ALA A 179 -4.73 0.95 1.83
C ALA A 179 -5.22 1.68 0.58
N LYS A 180 -6.50 1.53 0.23
CA LYS A 180 -7.13 2.21 -0.91
C LYS A 180 -7.31 3.70 -0.62
N GLU A 181 -7.84 4.02 0.53
CA GLU A 181 -8.06 5.39 1.03
C GLU A 181 -6.72 6.13 1.17
N TYR A 182 -5.71 5.47 1.76
CA TYR A 182 -4.37 6.04 1.87
C TYR A 182 -3.73 6.30 0.51
N TRP A 183 -3.90 5.38 -0.44
CA TRP A 183 -3.41 5.56 -1.80
C TRP A 183 -4.06 6.78 -2.47
N VAL A 184 -5.38 6.93 -2.35
CA VAL A 184 -6.11 8.10 -2.88
C VAL A 184 -5.54 9.38 -2.30
N LEU A 185 -5.41 9.48 -0.97
CA LEU A 185 -4.82 10.65 -0.31
C LEU A 185 -3.39 10.92 -0.80
N SER A 186 -2.55 9.89 -0.93
CA SER A 186 -1.18 10.02 -1.40
C SER A 186 -1.10 10.59 -2.83
N LYS A 187 -2.06 10.26 -3.69
CA LYS A 187 -2.14 10.78 -5.06
C LYS A 187 -2.68 12.21 -5.11
N ILE A 188 -3.64 12.56 -4.24
CA ILE A 188 -4.12 13.95 -4.10
C ILE A 188 -2.99 14.87 -3.65
N VAL A 189 -2.26 14.46 -2.61
CA VAL A 189 -1.13 15.22 -2.03
C VAL A 189 0.11 15.19 -2.95
N GLY A 190 0.20 14.19 -3.84
CA GLY A 190 1.32 14.01 -4.76
C GLY A 190 2.56 13.37 -4.13
N LYS A 191 2.48 12.95 -2.85
CA LYS A 191 3.55 12.27 -2.12
C LYS A 191 2.98 11.19 -1.20
N LYS A 192 3.71 10.07 -1.10
CA LYS A 192 3.42 9.00 -0.14
C LYS A 192 4.17 9.30 1.17
N ASP A 193 3.79 10.38 1.83
CA ASP A 193 4.40 10.92 3.04
C ASP A 193 3.28 11.19 4.05
N LEU A 194 3.28 10.43 5.15
CA LEU A 194 2.22 10.49 6.16
C LEU A 194 2.08 11.90 6.75
N SER A 195 3.17 12.60 7.05
CA SER A 195 3.11 13.95 7.63
C SER A 195 2.35 14.92 6.71
N LYS A 196 2.67 14.92 5.42
CA LYS A 196 1.99 15.77 4.43
C LYS A 196 0.52 15.40 4.21
N ILE A 197 0.21 14.11 4.31
CA ILE A 197 -1.18 13.64 4.24
C ILE A 197 -1.94 14.11 5.48
N LEU A 198 -1.35 14.03 6.67
CA LEU A 198 -1.95 14.53 7.90
C LEU A 198 -2.19 16.04 7.85
N ASP A 199 -1.21 16.82 7.36
CA ASP A 199 -1.36 18.27 7.19
C ASP A 199 -2.52 18.60 6.23
N TYR A 200 -2.56 17.93 5.07
CA TYR A 200 -3.64 18.12 4.10
C TYR A 200 -5.01 17.78 4.69
N VAL A 201 -5.14 16.67 5.41
CA VAL A 201 -6.40 16.26 6.05
C VAL A 201 -6.77 17.23 7.17
N LYS A 202 -5.82 17.68 7.98
CA LYS A 202 -6.02 18.67 9.05
C LYS A 202 -6.61 19.98 8.50
N GLU A 203 -6.05 20.47 7.41
CA GLU A 203 -6.49 21.73 6.77
C GLU A 203 -7.88 21.63 6.14
N ASN A 204 -8.29 20.44 5.71
CA ASN A 204 -9.52 20.21 4.94
C ASN A 204 -10.56 19.35 5.66
N LYS A 205 -10.38 19.03 6.93
CA LYS A 205 -11.20 18.05 7.71
C LYS A 205 -12.70 18.29 7.68
N ASP A 206 -13.12 19.54 7.50
CA ASP A 206 -14.52 19.96 7.51
C ASP A 206 -15.07 20.22 6.08
N SER A 207 -14.28 19.98 5.02
CA SER A 207 -14.64 20.28 3.64
C SER A 207 -14.87 19.01 2.80
N VAL A 208 -16.12 18.71 2.49
CA VAL A 208 -16.51 17.63 1.55
C VAL A 208 -16.14 18.01 0.12
N THR A 209 -16.49 19.23 -0.29
CA THR A 209 -16.28 19.70 -1.67
C THR A 209 -14.83 19.67 -2.10
N LYS A 210 -13.91 20.04 -1.19
CA LYS A 210 -12.47 20.02 -1.48
C LYS A 210 -11.94 18.63 -1.83
N LEU A 211 -12.40 17.59 -1.13
CA LEU A 211 -12.02 16.21 -1.42
C LEU A 211 -12.56 15.77 -2.79
N GLU A 212 -13.84 16.02 -3.04
CA GLU A 212 -14.50 15.65 -4.30
C GLU A 212 -13.87 16.36 -5.49
N ASP A 213 -13.58 17.67 -5.38
CA ASP A 213 -12.90 18.45 -6.41
C ASP A 213 -11.50 17.92 -6.69
N ASP A 214 -10.71 17.65 -5.65
CA ASP A 214 -9.36 17.11 -5.80
C ASP A 214 -9.38 15.69 -6.37
N TYR A 215 -10.32 14.84 -5.97
CA TYR A 215 -10.51 13.51 -6.52
C TYR A 215 -10.89 13.59 -8.02
N ASN A 216 -11.92 14.34 -8.34
CA ASN A 216 -12.44 14.46 -9.71
C ASN A 216 -11.46 15.12 -10.67
N SER A 217 -10.66 16.09 -10.20
CA SER A 217 -9.71 16.79 -11.06
C SER A 217 -8.35 16.08 -11.17
N LYS A 218 -7.85 15.47 -10.10
CA LYS A 218 -6.49 14.92 -10.05
C LYS A 218 -6.42 13.41 -10.27
N LEU A 219 -7.44 12.63 -9.85
CA LEU A 219 -7.38 11.17 -9.87
C LEU A 219 -8.33 10.53 -10.87
N SER A 220 -9.61 10.86 -10.81
CA SER A 220 -10.67 10.21 -11.60
C SER A 220 -10.33 10.12 -13.10
N PRO A 221 -9.83 11.17 -13.77
CA PRO A 221 -9.46 11.10 -15.18
C PRO A 221 -8.34 10.10 -15.47
N ILE A 222 -7.37 9.97 -14.55
CA ILE A 222 -6.23 9.06 -14.70
C ILE A 222 -6.67 7.62 -14.45
N ILE A 223 -7.47 7.39 -13.40
CA ILE A 223 -8.06 6.08 -13.07
C ILE A 223 -8.91 5.58 -14.24
N ASP A 224 -9.70 6.46 -14.85
CA ASP A 224 -10.52 6.15 -16.02
C ASP A 224 -9.67 5.74 -17.24
N ILE A 225 -8.53 6.40 -17.48
CA ILE A 225 -7.56 5.98 -18.50
C ILE A 225 -7.02 4.58 -18.16
N MET A 226 -6.56 4.35 -16.93
CA MET A 226 -6.01 3.07 -16.50
C MET A 226 -6.99 1.92 -16.75
N VAL A 227 -8.24 2.08 -16.33
CA VAL A 227 -9.29 1.05 -16.48
C VAL A 227 -9.72 0.86 -17.93
N THR A 228 -9.70 1.94 -18.73
CA THR A 228 -10.08 1.88 -20.15
C THR A 228 -8.99 1.21 -21.00
N ILE A 229 -7.72 1.44 -20.67
CA ILE A 229 -6.59 1.03 -21.51
C ILE A 229 -6.01 -0.30 -21.07
N LEU A 230 -5.79 -0.49 -19.76
CA LEU A 230 -5.09 -1.68 -19.24
C LEU A 230 -6.04 -2.86 -19.02
N ASN A 231 -5.57 -4.07 -19.32
CA ASN A 231 -6.28 -5.30 -18.99
C ASN A 231 -6.21 -5.61 -17.49
N ASN A 232 -5.07 -5.29 -16.84
CA ASN A 232 -4.84 -5.47 -15.40
C ASN A 232 -4.37 -4.16 -14.76
N PRO A 233 -5.26 -3.20 -14.51
CA PRO A 233 -4.87 -1.90 -13.96
C PRO A 233 -4.35 -1.94 -12.53
N ALA A 234 -4.57 -3.06 -11.81
CA ALA A 234 -4.07 -3.24 -10.45
C ALA A 234 -2.59 -3.64 -10.39
N ASP A 235 -2.08 -4.28 -11.45
CA ASP A 235 -0.67 -4.64 -11.53
C ASP A 235 0.14 -3.36 -11.82
N ASP A 236 1.18 -3.11 -11.05
CA ASP A 236 2.04 -1.91 -11.16
C ASP A 236 1.26 -0.56 -11.14
N ARG A 237 0.12 -0.51 -10.41
CA ARG A 237 -0.82 0.63 -10.40
C ARG A 237 -0.15 1.98 -10.16
N ASP A 238 0.85 2.06 -9.28
CA ASP A 238 1.55 3.31 -8.98
C ASP A 238 2.35 3.80 -10.19
N ILE A 239 2.97 2.89 -10.92
CA ILE A 239 3.72 3.16 -12.15
C ILE A 239 2.75 3.65 -13.23
N TRP A 240 1.65 2.94 -13.45
CA TRP A 240 0.65 3.31 -14.47
C TRP A 240 -0.02 4.65 -14.15
N PHE A 241 -0.35 4.89 -12.88
CA PHE A 241 -0.91 6.17 -12.47
C PHE A 241 0.04 7.33 -12.83
N GLU A 242 1.32 7.18 -12.56
CA GLU A 242 2.32 8.20 -12.87
C GLU A 242 2.49 8.42 -14.39
N ILE A 243 2.56 7.33 -15.17
CA ILE A 243 2.70 7.39 -16.62
C ILE A 243 1.50 8.12 -17.26
N PHE A 244 0.27 7.70 -16.91
CA PHE A 244 -0.92 8.31 -17.47
C PHE A 244 -1.18 9.73 -16.95
N SER A 245 -0.75 10.05 -15.73
CA SER A 245 -0.75 11.43 -15.22
C SER A 245 0.14 12.34 -16.08
N LYS A 246 1.35 11.89 -16.44
CA LYS A 246 2.26 12.61 -17.34
C LYS A 246 1.70 12.69 -18.76
N ALA A 247 1.16 11.60 -19.28
CA ALA A 247 0.58 11.54 -20.61
C ALA A 247 -0.60 12.51 -20.76
N LEU A 248 -1.51 12.54 -19.78
CA LEU A 248 -2.68 13.42 -19.77
C LEU A 248 -2.28 14.90 -19.70
N LYS A 249 -1.24 15.24 -18.93
CA LYS A 249 -0.71 16.62 -18.87
C LYS A 249 -0.13 17.08 -20.22
N LYS A 250 0.54 16.17 -20.95
CA LYS A 250 1.13 16.47 -22.25
C LYS A 250 0.10 16.49 -23.38
N ASN A 251 -0.88 15.60 -23.33
CA ASN A 251 -1.90 15.44 -24.38
C ASN A 251 -3.26 15.08 -23.77
N LYS A 252 -4.18 16.03 -23.77
CA LYS A 252 -5.55 15.84 -23.24
C LYS A 252 -6.34 14.74 -23.99
N GLN A 253 -5.96 14.41 -25.24
CA GLN A 253 -6.59 13.36 -26.04
C GLN A 253 -5.94 11.98 -25.85
N CYS A 254 -4.98 11.83 -24.95
CA CYS A 254 -4.23 10.58 -24.76
C CYS A 254 -5.15 9.36 -24.56
N LYS A 255 -6.29 9.51 -23.87
CA LYS A 255 -7.26 8.43 -23.67
C LYS A 255 -7.83 7.92 -25.00
N SER A 256 -8.29 8.81 -25.88
CA SER A 256 -8.91 8.42 -27.17
C SER A 256 -7.87 7.77 -28.10
N ILE A 257 -6.66 8.32 -28.15
CA ILE A 257 -5.54 7.79 -28.95
C ILE A 257 -5.18 6.37 -28.48
N LEU A 258 -4.97 6.19 -27.19
CA LEU A 258 -4.57 4.88 -26.62
C LEU A 258 -5.71 3.86 -26.70
N LYS A 259 -6.98 4.29 -26.58
CA LYS A 259 -8.13 3.40 -26.68
C LYS A 259 -8.23 2.73 -28.05
N SER A 260 -7.93 3.45 -29.14
CA SER A 260 -7.95 2.89 -30.50
C SER A 260 -6.89 1.79 -30.71
N LYS A 261 -5.82 1.80 -29.90
CA LYS A 261 -4.68 0.85 -29.95
C LYS A 261 -4.59 -0.05 -28.72
N ARG A 262 -5.67 -0.17 -27.97
CA ARG A 262 -5.70 -0.85 -26.67
C ARG A 262 -5.18 -2.28 -26.74
N THR A 263 -5.65 -3.07 -27.69
CA THR A 263 -5.29 -4.50 -27.82
C THR A 263 -3.80 -4.63 -28.08
N GLU A 264 -3.30 -3.92 -29.07
CA GLU A 264 -1.89 -3.95 -29.44
C GLU A 264 -0.97 -3.50 -28.29
N LEU A 265 -1.35 -2.42 -27.59
CA LEU A 265 -0.61 -1.93 -26.43
C LEU A 265 -0.55 -2.97 -25.30
N ASN A 266 -1.68 -3.64 -24.98
CA ASN A 266 -1.70 -4.65 -23.94
C ASN A 266 -0.92 -5.91 -24.32
N ASP A 267 -1.00 -6.36 -25.56
CA ASP A 267 -0.22 -7.48 -26.08
C ASP A 267 1.28 -7.18 -25.94
N PHE A 268 1.66 -5.95 -26.23
CA PHE A 268 3.04 -5.47 -26.11
C PHE A 268 3.51 -5.46 -24.65
N ILE A 269 2.69 -4.94 -23.74
CA ILE A 269 2.96 -4.93 -22.27
C ILE A 269 3.13 -6.37 -21.74
N VAL A 270 2.22 -7.27 -22.11
CA VAL A 270 2.26 -8.69 -21.66
C VAL A 270 3.51 -9.39 -22.22
N TYR A 271 3.82 -9.21 -23.48
CA TYR A 271 5.02 -9.78 -24.10
C TYR A 271 6.29 -9.34 -23.35
N TYR A 272 6.45 -8.03 -23.15
CA TYR A 272 7.62 -7.49 -22.43
C TYR A 272 7.71 -7.95 -20.99
N SER A 273 6.60 -7.97 -20.27
CA SER A 273 6.56 -8.46 -18.89
C SER A 273 7.08 -9.90 -18.77
N LYS A 274 6.77 -10.76 -19.75
CA LYS A 274 7.23 -12.15 -19.77
C LYS A 274 8.70 -12.28 -20.17
N VAL A 275 9.12 -11.58 -21.21
CA VAL A 275 10.49 -11.66 -21.75
C VAL A 275 11.50 -11.10 -20.74
N LEU A 276 11.21 -9.93 -20.17
CA LEU A 276 12.10 -9.28 -19.22
C LEU A 276 12.21 -10.03 -17.89
N LYS A 277 11.10 -10.62 -17.40
CA LYS A 277 11.14 -11.47 -16.20
C LYS A 277 11.97 -12.72 -16.42
N LYS A 278 11.86 -13.38 -17.58
CA LYS A 278 12.70 -14.57 -17.93
C LYS A 278 14.18 -14.22 -18.03
N ALA A 279 14.50 -13.03 -18.51
CA ALA A 279 15.89 -12.55 -18.63
C ALA A 279 16.46 -11.95 -17.33
N GLY A 280 15.74 -12.04 -16.20
CA GLY A 280 16.17 -11.52 -14.91
C GLY A 280 16.16 -9.99 -14.79
N PHE A 281 15.55 -9.28 -15.75
CA PHE A 281 15.44 -7.83 -15.69
C PHE A 281 14.24 -7.39 -14.84
N ILE A 282 14.46 -6.42 -13.94
CA ILE A 282 13.38 -5.73 -13.25
C ILE A 282 12.74 -4.77 -14.26
N ILE A 283 11.41 -4.93 -14.49
CA ILE A 283 10.66 -4.03 -15.36
C ILE A 283 10.72 -2.63 -14.73
N LYS A 284 11.40 -1.73 -15.41
CA LYS A 284 11.52 -0.33 -14.98
C LYS A 284 10.36 0.49 -15.56
N LYS A 285 9.92 1.46 -14.81
CA LYS A 285 8.90 2.46 -15.20
C LYS A 285 9.18 3.07 -16.57
N ASP A 286 10.44 3.38 -16.86
CA ASP A 286 10.88 4.01 -18.11
C ASP A 286 10.48 3.20 -19.35
N TYR A 287 10.40 1.87 -19.26
CA TYR A 287 9.95 1.03 -20.36
C TYR A 287 8.47 1.24 -20.68
N TYR A 288 7.62 1.22 -19.66
CA TYR A 288 6.19 1.44 -19.85
C TYR A 288 5.92 2.86 -20.33
N GLU A 289 6.63 3.85 -19.81
CA GLU A 289 6.51 5.25 -20.24
C GLU A 289 6.91 5.41 -21.71
N ASN A 290 8.01 4.77 -22.14
CA ASN A 290 8.42 4.79 -23.54
C ASN A 290 7.41 4.12 -24.47
N ILE A 291 6.89 2.95 -24.10
CA ILE A 291 5.85 2.26 -24.87
C ILE A 291 4.64 3.19 -25.07
N VAL A 292 4.11 3.77 -23.99
CA VAL A 292 2.95 4.68 -24.06
C VAL A 292 3.25 5.90 -24.94
N ASN A 293 4.43 6.49 -24.80
CA ASN A 293 4.83 7.64 -25.63
C ASN A 293 4.91 7.29 -27.13
N CYS A 294 5.45 6.13 -27.48
CA CYS A 294 5.49 5.67 -28.87
C CYS A 294 4.07 5.51 -29.47
N TYR A 295 3.16 4.90 -28.71
CA TYR A 295 1.77 4.78 -29.15
C TYR A 295 1.07 6.13 -29.28
N LEU A 296 1.36 7.09 -28.40
CA LEU A 296 0.83 8.45 -28.48
C LEU A 296 1.38 9.22 -29.68
N GLN A 297 2.62 8.96 -30.09
CA GLN A 297 3.28 9.58 -31.23
C GLN A 297 3.07 8.82 -32.53
N ASN A 298 2.27 7.74 -32.51
CA ASN A 298 2.03 6.85 -33.69
C ASN A 298 3.31 6.20 -34.23
N ILE A 299 4.29 5.96 -33.39
CA ILE A 299 5.53 5.26 -33.71
C ILE A 299 5.27 3.76 -33.65
N ASN A 300 5.53 3.02 -34.75
CA ASN A 300 5.48 1.57 -34.70
C ASN A 300 6.67 1.01 -33.97
N LEU A 301 6.38 0.22 -32.94
CA LEU A 301 7.39 -0.48 -32.14
C LEU A 301 7.60 -1.89 -32.71
N ASP A 302 8.84 -2.28 -32.89
CA ASP A 302 9.18 -3.66 -33.20
C ASP A 302 8.90 -4.54 -31.97
N LYS A 303 8.12 -5.62 -32.16
CA LYS A 303 7.84 -6.58 -31.08
C LYS A 303 9.08 -7.31 -30.58
N ASN A 304 10.12 -7.39 -31.40
CA ASN A 304 11.37 -8.06 -31.10
C ASN A 304 12.44 -7.06 -30.64
N ARG A 305 12.21 -6.39 -29.52
CA ARG A 305 13.19 -5.43 -28.97
C ARG A 305 14.55 -6.06 -28.63
N LEU A 306 14.54 -7.34 -28.25
CA LEU A 306 15.78 -8.03 -27.86
C LEU A 306 16.38 -8.70 -29.10
N PHE A 307 17.63 -8.40 -29.36
CA PHE A 307 18.41 -9.12 -30.36
C PHE A 307 18.59 -10.59 -29.93
N SER A 308 18.53 -11.48 -30.91
CA SER A 308 18.81 -12.90 -30.64
C SER A 308 20.31 -13.12 -30.37
N ASP A 309 20.63 -14.20 -29.67
CA ASP A 309 22.02 -14.61 -29.44
C ASP A 309 22.77 -14.86 -30.75
N ASN A 310 22.06 -15.24 -31.83
CA ASN A 310 22.63 -15.40 -33.15
C ASN A 310 23.17 -14.08 -33.69
N ILE A 311 22.38 -12.98 -33.58
CA ILE A 311 22.85 -11.65 -33.98
C ILE A 311 24.06 -11.21 -33.15
N LYS A 312 24.05 -11.46 -31.84
CA LYS A 312 25.20 -11.18 -30.99
C LYS A 312 26.45 -11.92 -31.46
N ARG A 313 26.30 -13.21 -31.76
CA ARG A 313 27.40 -14.04 -32.26
C ARG A 313 27.91 -13.58 -33.61
N GLU A 314 27.02 -13.31 -34.56
CA GLU A 314 27.40 -12.79 -35.87
C GLU A 314 28.18 -11.47 -35.77
N LEU A 315 27.68 -10.51 -34.97
CA LEU A 315 28.36 -9.23 -34.76
C LEU A 315 29.73 -9.41 -34.13
N PHE A 316 29.86 -10.35 -33.17
CA PHE A 316 31.13 -10.67 -32.55
C PHE A 316 32.11 -11.32 -33.53
N ASP A 317 31.63 -12.26 -34.36
CA ASP A 317 32.44 -12.99 -35.32
C ASP A 317 32.89 -12.12 -36.51
N GLU A 318 32.08 -11.15 -36.90
CA GLU A 318 32.41 -10.17 -37.96
C GLU A 318 33.27 -9.00 -37.48
N SER A 319 33.39 -8.81 -36.16
CA SER A 319 34.20 -7.76 -35.59
C SER A 319 35.70 -8.11 -35.61
N GLN A 320 36.51 -7.07 -35.70
CA GLN A 320 37.96 -7.25 -35.57
C GLN A 320 38.29 -7.74 -34.15
N LYS A 321 38.87 -8.93 -34.08
CA LYS A 321 39.19 -9.63 -32.83
C LYS A 321 40.64 -9.36 -32.41
N GLU A 322 40.87 -9.30 -31.11
CA GLU A 322 42.19 -9.28 -30.50
C GLU A 322 42.25 -10.35 -29.41
N LEU A 323 43.42 -10.97 -29.23
CA LEU A 323 43.63 -11.97 -28.18
C LEU A 323 43.95 -11.24 -26.87
N MET A 324 43.11 -11.37 -25.87
CA MET A 324 43.35 -10.95 -24.51
C MET A 324 43.55 -12.20 -23.63
N GLY A 325 44.83 -12.51 -23.34
CA GLY A 325 45.19 -13.81 -22.79
C GLY A 325 44.91 -14.93 -23.79
N ASN A 326 44.10 -15.93 -23.42
CA ASN A 326 43.76 -17.08 -24.26
C ASN A 326 42.34 -16.97 -24.89
N LYS A 327 41.69 -15.80 -24.84
CA LYS A 327 40.33 -15.61 -25.35
C LYS A 327 40.25 -14.45 -26.34
N GLU A 328 39.39 -14.60 -27.34
CA GLU A 328 39.08 -13.54 -28.28
C GLU A 328 38.26 -12.42 -27.62
N ALA A 329 38.58 -11.18 -27.91
CA ALA A 329 37.91 -9.99 -27.47
C ALA A 329 37.63 -9.05 -28.64
N VAL A 330 36.56 -8.28 -28.62
CA VAL A 330 36.22 -7.26 -29.62
C VAL A 330 35.95 -5.90 -28.98
N LYS A 331 36.07 -4.85 -29.75
CA LYS A 331 35.85 -3.46 -29.25
C LYS A 331 34.39 -3.15 -29.00
N CYS A 332 34.12 -2.53 -27.84
CA CYS A 332 32.86 -1.84 -27.62
C CYS A 332 32.71 -0.70 -28.63
N ASN A 333 31.57 -0.62 -29.32
CA ASN A 333 31.34 0.40 -30.37
C ASN A 333 31.38 1.84 -29.84
N ASN A 334 31.20 2.05 -28.53
CA ASN A 334 31.21 3.37 -27.91
C ASN A 334 32.54 3.75 -27.28
N CYS A 335 33.07 3.00 -26.29
CA CYS A 335 34.33 3.34 -25.61
C CYS A 335 35.57 2.84 -26.33
N ARG A 336 35.44 1.97 -27.29
CA ARG A 336 36.52 1.38 -28.10
C ARG A 336 37.49 0.49 -27.31
N GLU A 337 37.20 0.20 -26.03
CA GLU A 337 37.95 -0.79 -25.24
C GLU A 337 37.52 -2.21 -25.62
N TYR A 338 38.44 -3.18 -25.43
CA TYR A 338 38.18 -4.58 -25.76
C TYR A 338 37.47 -5.31 -24.64
N PHE A 339 36.52 -6.18 -25.01
CA PHE A 339 35.71 -6.98 -24.10
C PHE A 339 35.53 -8.39 -24.64
N TYR A 340 35.41 -9.36 -23.74
CA TYR A 340 35.04 -10.73 -24.09
C TYR A 340 33.57 -10.80 -24.52
N TYR A 341 33.22 -11.88 -25.21
CA TYR A 341 31.84 -12.09 -25.69
C TYR A 341 30.81 -11.96 -24.57
N GLU A 342 31.11 -12.52 -23.40
CA GLU A 342 30.24 -12.54 -22.21
C GLU A 342 29.91 -11.13 -21.68
N ASP A 343 30.89 -10.21 -21.77
CA ASP A 343 30.83 -8.85 -21.22
C ASP A 343 30.18 -7.84 -22.16
N LEU A 344 29.84 -8.26 -23.39
CA LEU A 344 29.22 -7.43 -24.39
C LEU A 344 27.70 -7.65 -24.43
N GLN A 345 26.99 -6.59 -24.73
CA GLN A 345 25.54 -6.57 -24.94
C GLN A 345 25.25 -6.00 -26.35
N VAL A 346 24.20 -6.52 -26.99
CA VAL A 346 23.71 -5.93 -28.26
C VAL A 346 22.72 -4.83 -27.94
N ASP A 347 22.94 -3.68 -28.55
CA ASP A 347 22.05 -2.53 -28.44
C ASP A 347 21.71 -1.95 -29.81
N HIS A 348 20.58 -1.23 -29.90
CA HIS A 348 20.15 -0.59 -31.14
C HIS A 348 21.02 0.62 -31.47
N ILE A 349 21.52 0.74 -32.69
CA ILE A 349 22.21 1.95 -33.19
C ILE A 349 21.22 3.12 -33.16
N TYR A 350 20.11 3.01 -33.88
CA TYR A 350 18.97 3.92 -33.81
C TYR A 350 18.01 3.39 -32.72
N PRO A 351 17.72 4.18 -31.69
CA PRO A 351 16.99 3.70 -30.49
C PRO A 351 15.65 3.05 -30.83
N TRP A 352 15.39 1.89 -30.25
CA TRP A 352 14.11 1.21 -30.34
C TRP A 352 12.93 2.10 -29.91
N SER A 353 13.09 2.91 -28.86
CA SER A 353 12.10 3.89 -28.38
C SER A 353 11.78 5.00 -29.36
N LYS A 354 12.56 5.13 -30.44
CA LYS A 354 12.36 6.07 -31.54
C LYS A 354 11.92 5.36 -32.84
N GLY A 355 11.59 4.07 -32.77
CA GLY A 355 11.14 3.27 -33.91
C GLY A 355 12.26 2.49 -34.63
N GLY A 356 13.42 2.32 -33.97
CA GLY A 356 14.52 1.49 -34.48
C GLY A 356 14.13 0.02 -34.56
N THR A 357 14.45 -0.61 -35.70
CA THR A 357 14.21 -2.05 -35.94
C THR A 357 15.21 -2.93 -35.18
N THR A 358 14.79 -4.13 -34.79
CA THR A 358 15.65 -5.13 -34.14
C THR A 358 16.25 -6.06 -35.21
N THR A 359 16.97 -5.46 -36.14
CA THR A 359 17.67 -6.14 -37.24
C THR A 359 19.18 -5.97 -37.07
N LYS A 360 19.95 -6.85 -37.67
CA LYS A 360 21.42 -6.81 -37.59
C LYS A 360 22.00 -5.46 -38.02
N ASP A 361 21.42 -4.83 -39.04
CA ASP A 361 21.89 -3.54 -39.56
C ASP A 361 21.73 -2.39 -38.57
N ASN A 362 20.81 -2.54 -37.60
CA ASN A 362 20.58 -1.58 -36.53
C ASN A 362 21.16 -2.06 -35.18
N ALA A 363 22.08 -3.02 -35.20
CA ALA A 363 22.65 -3.63 -34.01
C ALA A 363 24.11 -3.24 -33.79
N GLN A 364 24.51 -3.02 -32.56
CA GLN A 364 25.90 -2.73 -32.17
C GLN A 364 26.28 -3.44 -30.89
N LEU A 365 27.56 -3.74 -30.69
CA LEU A 365 28.09 -4.34 -29.48
C LEU A 365 28.57 -3.24 -28.51
N LEU A 366 28.02 -3.22 -27.30
CA LEU A 366 28.39 -2.30 -26.24
C LEU A 366 28.77 -3.07 -24.97
N CYS A 367 29.74 -2.56 -24.21
CA CYS A 367 29.96 -3.01 -22.86
C CYS A 367 28.80 -2.55 -21.93
N ALA A 368 28.63 -3.21 -20.80
CA ALA A 368 27.52 -2.93 -19.86
C ALA A 368 27.46 -1.45 -19.45
N ARG A 369 28.62 -0.82 -19.18
CA ARG A 369 28.71 0.60 -18.80
C ARG A 369 28.19 1.52 -19.92
N CYS A 370 28.61 1.28 -21.15
CA CYS A 370 28.21 2.08 -22.31
C CYS A 370 26.73 1.90 -22.65
N ASN A 371 26.20 0.68 -22.52
CA ASN A 371 24.80 0.38 -22.76
C ASN A 371 23.89 1.08 -21.75
N ILE A 372 24.26 1.05 -20.45
CA ILE A 372 23.54 1.77 -19.38
C ILE A 372 23.59 3.29 -19.61
N SER A 373 24.77 3.82 -19.95
CA SER A 373 24.95 5.27 -20.21
C SER A 373 24.12 5.76 -21.38
N LYS A 374 23.99 4.95 -22.45
CA LYS A 374 23.17 5.28 -23.61
C LYS A 374 21.67 5.27 -23.30
N SER A 375 21.20 4.38 -22.42
CA SER A 375 19.80 4.29 -22.02
C SER A 375 19.28 5.53 -21.28
N ASN A 376 20.15 6.43 -20.85
CA ASN A 376 19.84 7.65 -20.10
C ASN A 376 19.90 8.92 -20.99
N LYS A 377 20.12 8.80 -22.28
CA LYS A 377 20.10 9.90 -23.29
C LYS A 377 18.96 9.65 -24.27
#